data_4622f7721b191e0d7d2e28a24b468dac
#
_entry.id   4622f7721b191e0d7d2e28a24b468dac
#
_cell.length_a   1.000
_cell.length_b   1.000
_cell.length_c   1.000
_cell.angle_alpha   90.00
_cell.angle_beta   90.00
_cell.angle_gamma   90.00
#
_symmetry.space_group_name_H-M   'P 1'
#
loop_
_entity.id
_entity.type
_entity.pdbx_description
1 polymer ?
#
loop_
_entity_poly.entity_id
_entity_poly.type
_entity_poly.pdbx_seq_one_letter_code
_entity_poly.pdbx_strand_id
1 'polypeptide(L)'
;IGGKQTTVEQLGIHSDAATANRKVDTLPNLQDILDQQKTVADATSTITAAARTYAQDQVKNATADKEAIAEQLKKQMSPEELAYVNSLDKQQKDVYFSSSTDYSAALSNEKAVTKEWGMGGDSNRALNAVTIAITGALGGQTDLQVASNALAPYAAQVIGQQFGHGEDKNTAAQMVSHAILGATLAYVNGGNPAAGGSAAVASEAAATYFTNQYKDDARYQNEKGEFIPNLLPEDVKTQIRDLTTAIGAVAGGTVGDSAFNAQIAGVVGQNAVENNGFSIIDENYGKVVKENKKENWSCPTGYICPIPEKTLGEKTLLVINDLTIRQLAAAMGAEYDPV
;
A
#
# COMPACT_ATOMS: atom_id res chain seq x y z
N ILE A 1 -51.77 -50.27 40.32
CA ILE A 1 -50.59 -49.46 40.04
C ILE A 1 -51.08 -48.35 39.14
N GLY A 2 -51.55 -47.19 39.73
CA GLY A 2 -52.05 -46.05 38.98
C GLY A 2 -50.88 -45.16 38.54
N GLY A 3 -50.43 -45.32 37.32
CA GLY A 3 -49.55 -44.36 36.71
C GLY A 3 -50.29 -43.06 36.41
N LYS A 4 -49.81 -41.92 36.87
CA LYS A 4 -50.32 -40.59 36.52
C LYS A 4 -50.21 -40.45 34.99
N GLN A 5 -51.35 -40.36 34.29
CA GLN A 5 -51.30 -40.00 32.86
C GLN A 5 -50.95 -38.51 32.76
N THR A 6 -49.84 -38.25 32.14
CA THR A 6 -49.40 -36.86 31.84
C THR A 6 -49.69 -36.60 30.36
N THR A 7 -50.41 -35.56 30.04
CA THR A 7 -50.72 -35.17 28.66
C THR A 7 -49.47 -34.50 28.02
N VAL A 8 -49.41 -34.48 26.67
CA VAL A 8 -48.33 -33.90 25.91
C VAL A 8 -48.15 -32.40 26.25
N GLU A 9 -49.28 -31.67 26.54
CA GLU A 9 -49.26 -30.29 26.96
C GLU A 9 -48.61 -30.13 28.33
N GLN A 10 -48.84 -31.06 29.28
CA GLN A 10 -48.20 -31.03 30.60
C GLN A 10 -46.68 -31.31 30.58
N LEU A 11 -46.21 -31.91 29.51
CA LEU A 11 -44.79 -32.16 29.28
C LEU A 11 -44.13 -30.98 28.59
N GLY A 12 -44.83 -29.90 28.21
CA GLY A 12 -44.31 -28.74 27.50
C GLY A 12 -43.84 -29.08 26.06
N ILE A 13 -44.34 -30.19 25.51
CA ILE A 13 -43.99 -30.60 24.13
C ILE A 13 -45.04 -29.94 23.20
N HIS A 14 -44.53 -29.09 22.31
CA HIS A 14 -45.34 -28.51 21.24
C HIS A 14 -45.69 -29.64 20.22
N SER A 15 -46.96 -30.06 20.24
CA SER A 15 -47.47 -31.10 19.33
C SER A 15 -48.32 -30.57 18.18
N ASP A 16 -48.45 -29.23 18.07
CA ASP A 16 -49.18 -28.62 16.98
C ASP A 16 -48.35 -28.62 15.69
N ALA A 17 -48.78 -29.39 14.70
CA ALA A 17 -48.12 -29.51 13.40
C ALA A 17 -48.08 -28.13 12.64
N ALA A 18 -48.96 -27.18 12.95
CA ALA A 18 -48.93 -25.84 12.34
C ALA A 18 -47.82 -24.95 12.90
N THR A 19 -47.34 -25.25 14.13
CA THR A 19 -46.27 -24.48 14.79
C THR A 19 -44.99 -25.29 15.00
N ALA A 20 -45.02 -26.60 14.75
CA ALA A 20 -43.92 -27.53 15.00
C ALA A 20 -42.69 -27.30 14.08
N ASN A 21 -42.90 -26.79 12.89
CA ASN A 21 -41.85 -26.47 11.95
C ASN A 21 -42.00 -24.98 11.57
N ARG A 22 -41.09 -24.12 12.03
CA ARG A 22 -40.88 -22.87 11.34
C ARG A 22 -40.62 -23.19 9.88
N LYS A 23 -41.36 -22.52 8.98
CA LYS A 23 -41.11 -22.63 7.55
C LYS A 23 -39.62 -22.45 7.35
N VAL A 24 -38.94 -23.53 6.99
CA VAL A 24 -37.52 -23.42 6.62
C VAL A 24 -37.48 -22.50 5.40
N ASP A 25 -36.83 -21.37 5.52
CA ASP A 25 -36.65 -20.46 4.38
C ASP A 25 -36.05 -21.27 3.23
N THR A 26 -36.57 -21.08 2.03
CA THR A 26 -36.03 -21.71 0.83
C THR A 26 -34.56 -21.39 0.78
N LEU A 27 -33.70 -22.42 0.74
CA LEU A 27 -32.26 -22.22 0.57
C LEU A 27 -32.04 -21.30 -0.62
N PRO A 28 -31.18 -20.27 -0.48
CA PRO A 28 -30.86 -19.40 -1.59
C PRO A 28 -30.29 -20.23 -2.74
N ASN A 29 -30.61 -19.84 -3.97
CA ASN A 29 -30.07 -20.51 -5.14
C ASN A 29 -28.54 -20.31 -5.18
N LEU A 30 -27.80 -21.40 -5.04
CA LEU A 30 -26.34 -21.36 -5.03
C LEU A 30 -25.78 -20.73 -6.30
N GLN A 31 -26.41 -20.96 -7.44
CA GLN A 31 -25.97 -20.40 -8.72
C GLN A 31 -26.10 -18.87 -8.73
N ASP A 32 -27.22 -18.33 -8.22
CA ASP A 32 -27.42 -16.88 -8.13
C ASP A 32 -26.36 -16.22 -7.22
N ILE A 33 -25.99 -16.87 -6.11
CA ILE A 33 -24.94 -16.42 -5.20
C ILE A 33 -23.58 -16.41 -5.92
N LEU A 34 -23.25 -17.48 -6.62
CA LEU A 34 -22.00 -17.61 -7.37
C LEU A 34 -21.91 -16.56 -8.50
N ASP A 35 -23.00 -16.32 -9.22
CA ASP A 35 -23.06 -15.33 -10.28
C ASP A 35 -22.92 -13.90 -9.73
N GLN A 36 -23.52 -13.60 -8.57
CA GLN A 36 -23.33 -12.33 -7.88
C GLN A 36 -21.87 -12.17 -7.41
N GLN A 37 -21.29 -13.18 -6.79
CA GLN A 37 -19.89 -13.14 -6.34
C GLN A 37 -18.93 -12.94 -7.52
N LYS A 38 -19.18 -13.62 -8.63
CA LYS A 38 -18.39 -13.45 -9.85
C LYS A 38 -18.52 -12.03 -10.39
N THR A 39 -19.72 -11.47 -10.45
CA THR A 39 -19.95 -10.10 -10.92
C THR A 39 -19.20 -9.09 -10.05
N VAL A 40 -19.22 -9.23 -8.73
CA VAL A 40 -18.47 -8.39 -7.80
C VAL A 40 -16.96 -8.56 -7.99
N ALA A 41 -16.47 -9.78 -8.15
CA ALA A 41 -15.06 -10.05 -8.37
C ALA A 41 -14.56 -9.42 -9.69
N ASP A 42 -15.33 -9.56 -10.78
CA ASP A 42 -15.03 -8.99 -12.09
C ASP A 42 -15.03 -7.45 -12.03
N ALA A 43 -16.01 -6.85 -11.36
CA ALA A 43 -16.09 -5.40 -11.14
C ALA A 43 -14.89 -4.89 -10.32
N THR A 44 -14.55 -5.57 -9.23
CA THR A 44 -13.40 -5.26 -8.38
C THR A 44 -12.08 -5.30 -9.16
N SER A 45 -11.89 -6.36 -9.95
CA SER A 45 -10.72 -6.52 -10.82
C SER A 45 -10.62 -5.36 -11.83
N THR A 46 -11.74 -5.02 -12.47
CA THR A 46 -11.81 -3.93 -13.45
C THR A 46 -11.48 -2.58 -12.83
N ILE A 47 -12.05 -2.26 -11.66
CA ILE A 47 -11.80 -1.00 -10.95
C ILE A 47 -10.32 -0.92 -10.54
N THR A 48 -9.77 -1.99 -9.99
CA THR A 48 -8.36 -2.05 -9.57
C THR A 48 -7.42 -1.89 -10.76
N ALA A 49 -7.69 -2.57 -11.88
CA ALA A 49 -6.90 -2.45 -13.10
C ALA A 49 -6.97 -1.02 -13.66
N ALA A 50 -8.16 -0.41 -13.69
CA ALA A 50 -8.34 0.96 -14.18
C ALA A 50 -7.58 1.98 -13.32
N ALA A 51 -7.62 1.85 -11.98
CA ALA A 51 -6.88 2.71 -11.07
C ALA A 51 -5.36 2.60 -11.29
N ARG A 52 -4.84 1.38 -11.43
CA ARG A 52 -3.41 1.15 -11.73
C ARG A 52 -3.01 1.73 -13.08
N THR A 53 -3.81 1.48 -14.11
CA THR A 53 -3.56 2.03 -15.45
C THR A 53 -3.54 3.55 -15.41
N TYR A 54 -4.48 4.17 -14.71
CA TYR A 54 -4.52 5.63 -14.56
C TYR A 54 -3.22 6.17 -13.95
N ALA A 55 -2.74 5.60 -12.84
CA ALA A 55 -1.50 6.03 -12.20
C ALA A 55 -0.28 5.83 -13.12
N GLN A 56 -0.20 4.70 -13.82
CA GLN A 56 0.88 4.41 -14.77
C GLN A 56 0.85 5.36 -15.97
N ASP A 57 -0.34 5.71 -16.48
CA ASP A 57 -0.49 6.63 -17.60
C ASP A 57 -0.02 8.04 -17.27
N GLN A 58 -0.18 8.51 -16.01
CA GLN A 58 0.39 9.78 -15.58
C GLN A 58 1.91 9.81 -15.81
N VAL A 59 2.63 8.81 -15.32
CA VAL A 59 4.09 8.69 -15.47
C VAL A 59 4.47 8.52 -16.94
N LYS A 60 3.78 7.63 -17.65
CA LYS A 60 4.04 7.34 -19.06
C LYS A 60 3.86 8.59 -19.95
N ASN A 61 2.81 9.38 -19.72
CA ASN A 61 2.57 10.59 -20.47
C ASN A 61 3.68 11.63 -20.23
N ALA A 62 4.08 11.86 -18.98
CA ALA A 62 5.18 12.78 -18.66
C ALA A 62 6.51 12.33 -19.28
N THR A 63 6.78 11.03 -19.31
CA THR A 63 7.95 10.47 -20.01
C THR A 63 7.86 10.68 -21.51
N ALA A 64 6.69 10.43 -22.13
CA ALA A 64 6.48 10.61 -23.57
C ALA A 64 6.64 12.07 -23.99
N ASP A 65 6.16 13.02 -23.20
CA ASP A 65 6.32 14.45 -23.46
C ASP A 65 7.81 14.84 -23.49
N LYS A 66 8.60 14.36 -22.54
CA LYS A 66 10.06 14.59 -22.50
C LYS A 66 10.75 13.95 -23.70
N GLU A 67 10.39 12.70 -24.03
CA GLU A 67 10.97 12.00 -25.18
C GLU A 67 10.62 12.69 -26.52
N ALA A 68 9.43 13.23 -26.66
CA ALA A 68 9.03 13.99 -27.86
C ALA A 68 9.94 15.21 -28.06
N ILE A 69 10.30 15.92 -26.99
CA ILE A 69 11.24 17.04 -27.07
C ILE A 69 12.65 16.55 -27.45
N ALA A 70 13.10 15.43 -26.87
CA ALA A 70 14.40 14.83 -27.24
C ALA A 70 14.44 14.50 -28.74
N GLU A 71 13.37 13.91 -29.29
CA GLU A 71 13.29 13.60 -30.72
C GLU A 71 13.30 14.85 -31.62
N GLN A 72 12.69 15.96 -31.15
CA GLN A 72 12.81 17.25 -31.86
C GLN A 72 14.23 17.78 -31.87
N LEU A 73 14.94 17.71 -30.73
CA LEU A 73 16.34 18.13 -30.63
C LEU A 73 17.26 17.27 -31.50
N LYS A 74 17.05 15.95 -31.53
CA LYS A 74 17.81 15.04 -32.39
C LYS A 74 17.71 15.35 -33.89
N LYS A 75 16.56 15.85 -34.35
CA LYS A 75 16.38 16.24 -35.77
C LYS A 75 17.26 17.40 -36.22
N GLN A 76 17.80 18.16 -35.27
CA GLN A 76 18.66 19.33 -35.55
C GLN A 76 20.17 18.99 -35.42
N MET A 77 20.51 17.74 -35.07
CA MET A 77 21.88 17.29 -34.85
C MET A 77 22.55 16.86 -36.14
N SER A 78 23.88 17.00 -36.16
CA SER A 78 24.72 16.38 -37.17
C SER A 78 24.71 14.83 -37.04
N PRO A 79 25.05 14.08 -38.07
CA PRO A 79 25.15 12.63 -37.99
C PRO A 79 26.11 12.14 -36.88
N GLU A 80 27.20 12.86 -36.65
CA GLU A 80 28.23 12.54 -35.64
C GLU A 80 27.66 12.77 -34.22
N GLU A 81 26.98 13.90 -33.98
CA GLU A 81 26.32 14.20 -32.70
C GLU A 81 25.19 13.17 -32.41
N LEU A 82 24.40 12.84 -33.41
CA LEU A 82 23.33 11.87 -33.27
C LEU A 82 23.87 10.47 -32.90
N ALA A 83 24.99 10.06 -33.54
CA ALA A 83 25.67 8.81 -33.20
C ALA A 83 26.17 8.82 -31.75
N TYR A 84 26.78 9.91 -31.31
CA TYR A 84 27.20 10.09 -29.92
C TYR A 84 26.03 10.01 -28.95
N VAL A 85 24.98 10.78 -29.15
CA VAL A 85 23.80 10.79 -28.26
C VAL A 85 23.14 9.41 -28.21
N ASN A 86 23.08 8.67 -29.32
CA ASN A 86 22.52 7.33 -29.33
C ASN A 86 23.35 6.32 -28.53
N SER A 87 24.65 6.56 -28.38
CA SER A 87 25.53 5.72 -27.55
C SER A 87 25.39 5.97 -26.04
N LEU A 88 24.76 7.08 -25.62
CA LEU A 88 24.57 7.45 -24.23
C LEU A 88 23.47 6.61 -23.56
N ASP A 89 23.61 6.33 -22.29
CA ASP A 89 22.54 5.78 -21.45
C ASP A 89 21.46 6.83 -21.14
N LYS A 90 20.38 6.44 -20.45
CA LYS A 90 19.25 7.34 -20.15
C LYS A 90 19.68 8.57 -19.34
N GLN A 91 20.49 8.40 -18.30
CA GLN A 91 20.93 9.53 -17.46
C GLN A 91 21.85 10.47 -18.20
N GLN A 92 22.79 9.91 -18.98
CA GLN A 92 23.69 10.72 -19.81
C GLN A 92 22.91 11.52 -20.86
N LYS A 93 21.87 10.94 -21.46
CA LYS A 93 20.95 11.65 -22.36
C LYS A 93 20.21 12.77 -21.64
N ASP A 94 19.71 12.51 -20.42
CA ASP A 94 19.04 13.54 -19.63
C ASP A 94 19.99 14.71 -19.35
N VAL A 95 21.24 14.45 -18.97
CA VAL A 95 22.27 15.49 -18.78
C VAL A 95 22.56 16.23 -20.07
N TYR A 96 22.76 15.51 -21.18
CA TYR A 96 23.08 16.11 -22.47
C TYR A 96 21.98 17.08 -22.95
N PHE A 97 20.71 16.64 -22.90
CA PHE A 97 19.58 17.44 -23.34
C PHE A 97 19.15 18.54 -22.35
N SER A 98 19.63 18.51 -21.09
CA SER A 98 19.29 19.51 -20.07
C SER A 98 19.80 20.93 -20.38
N SER A 99 20.68 21.10 -21.37
CA SER A 99 21.03 22.40 -21.93
C SER A 99 19.84 23.08 -22.63
N SER A 100 18.86 22.32 -23.10
CA SER A 100 17.58 22.84 -23.61
C SER A 100 16.65 23.16 -22.45
N THR A 101 16.10 24.38 -22.44
CA THR A 101 15.14 24.82 -21.42
C THR A 101 13.87 23.96 -21.45
N ASP A 102 13.37 23.66 -22.64
CA ASP A 102 12.14 22.87 -22.81
C ASP A 102 12.35 21.42 -22.31
N TYR A 103 13.49 20.82 -22.64
CA TYR A 103 13.82 19.48 -22.16
C TYR A 103 14.01 19.47 -20.64
N SER A 104 14.71 20.44 -20.08
CA SER A 104 14.91 20.58 -18.64
C SER A 104 13.59 20.74 -17.88
N ALA A 105 12.66 21.52 -18.44
CA ALA A 105 11.31 21.66 -17.87
C ALA A 105 10.53 20.35 -17.93
N ALA A 106 10.56 19.62 -19.06
CA ALA A 106 9.89 18.35 -19.21
C ALA A 106 10.49 17.25 -18.33
N LEU A 107 11.81 17.23 -18.16
CA LEU A 107 12.51 16.32 -17.23
C LEU A 107 12.11 16.61 -15.78
N SER A 108 11.98 17.86 -15.41
CA SER A 108 11.53 18.25 -14.06
C SER A 108 10.08 17.84 -13.83
N ASN A 109 9.23 17.99 -14.84
CA ASN A 109 7.84 17.53 -14.80
C ASN A 109 7.76 15.99 -14.70
N GLU A 110 8.52 15.23 -15.50
CA GLU A 110 8.59 13.77 -15.41
C GLU A 110 8.96 13.32 -13.99
N LYS A 111 9.97 13.96 -13.39
CA LYS A 111 10.40 13.65 -12.01
C LYS A 111 9.30 13.96 -10.99
N ALA A 112 8.63 15.10 -11.11
CA ALA A 112 7.54 15.48 -10.21
C ALA A 112 6.35 14.51 -10.34
N VAL A 113 5.93 14.19 -11.56
CA VAL A 113 4.83 13.26 -11.83
C VAL A 113 5.19 11.84 -11.35
N THR A 114 6.41 11.39 -11.58
CA THR A 114 6.88 10.07 -11.09
C THR A 114 6.90 10.04 -9.56
N LYS A 115 7.27 11.13 -8.92
CA LYS A 115 7.24 11.25 -7.46
C LYS A 115 5.82 11.11 -6.90
N GLU A 116 4.81 11.63 -7.58
CA GLU A 116 3.42 11.58 -7.11
C GLU A 116 2.68 10.29 -7.52
N TRP A 117 2.86 9.87 -8.77
CA TRP A 117 2.07 8.79 -9.39
C TRP A 117 2.82 7.49 -9.59
N GLY A 118 4.14 7.49 -9.48
CA GLY A 118 4.95 6.28 -9.47
C GLY A 118 4.67 5.40 -8.25
N MET A 119 5.23 4.20 -8.24
CA MET A 119 5.05 3.27 -7.12
C MET A 119 5.57 3.88 -5.81
N GLY A 120 4.73 3.87 -4.78
CA GLY A 120 5.02 4.50 -3.49
C GLY A 120 4.78 6.01 -3.44
N GLY A 121 4.34 6.64 -4.53
CA GLY A 121 3.96 8.06 -4.59
C GLY A 121 2.67 8.37 -3.84
N ASP A 122 2.51 9.60 -3.38
CA ASP A 122 1.39 9.98 -2.51
C ASP A 122 0.04 9.93 -3.23
N SER A 123 -0.03 10.42 -4.47
CA SER A 123 -1.25 10.35 -5.29
C SER A 123 -1.61 8.91 -5.67
N ASN A 124 -0.61 8.09 -5.98
CA ASN A 124 -0.82 6.66 -6.25
C ASN A 124 -1.35 5.94 -5.00
N ARG A 125 -0.79 6.21 -3.82
CA ARG A 125 -1.23 5.64 -2.54
C ARG A 125 -2.66 6.05 -2.20
N ALA A 126 -3.00 7.33 -2.39
CA ALA A 126 -4.36 7.82 -2.16
C ALA A 126 -5.36 7.15 -3.11
N LEU A 127 -5.03 7.01 -4.39
CA LEU A 127 -5.87 6.30 -5.35
C LEU A 127 -6.05 4.82 -4.98
N ASN A 128 -4.98 4.15 -4.56
CA ASN A 128 -5.04 2.77 -4.09
C ASN A 128 -5.93 2.63 -2.85
N ALA A 129 -5.82 3.53 -1.87
CA ALA A 129 -6.64 3.51 -0.66
C ALA A 129 -8.14 3.68 -0.99
N VAL A 130 -8.49 4.63 -1.86
CA VAL A 130 -9.88 4.83 -2.32
C VAL A 130 -10.37 3.61 -3.11
N THR A 131 -9.54 3.05 -3.97
CA THR A 131 -9.86 1.83 -4.74
C THR A 131 -10.15 0.64 -3.80
N ILE A 132 -9.31 0.42 -2.79
CA ILE A 132 -9.49 -0.62 -1.76
C ILE A 132 -10.80 -0.38 -0.99
N ALA A 133 -11.11 0.86 -0.61
CA ALA A 133 -12.34 1.18 0.10
C ALA A 133 -13.59 0.86 -0.74
N ILE A 134 -13.61 1.28 -2.01
CA ILE A 134 -14.73 1.02 -2.93
C ILE A 134 -14.89 -0.48 -3.19
N THR A 135 -13.80 -1.17 -3.52
CA THR A 135 -13.84 -2.60 -3.85
C THR A 135 -14.15 -3.47 -2.62
N GLY A 136 -13.67 -3.07 -1.44
CA GLY A 136 -14.01 -3.70 -0.17
C GLY A 136 -15.50 -3.58 0.17
N ALA A 137 -16.07 -2.38 0.02
CA ALA A 137 -17.49 -2.14 0.23
C ALA A 137 -18.35 -2.94 -0.76
N LEU A 138 -17.98 -2.99 -2.05
CA LEU A 138 -18.64 -3.81 -3.07
C LEU A 138 -18.53 -5.31 -2.76
N GLY A 139 -17.41 -5.74 -2.19
CA GLY A 139 -17.14 -7.12 -1.76
C GLY A 139 -17.85 -7.51 -0.46
N GLY A 140 -18.62 -6.62 0.15
CA GLY A 140 -19.36 -6.90 1.38
C GLY A 140 -18.50 -6.94 2.64
N GLN A 141 -17.33 -6.29 2.62
CA GLN A 141 -16.52 -6.12 3.82
C GLN A 141 -17.26 -5.23 4.84
N THR A 142 -17.02 -5.49 6.12
CA THR A 142 -17.50 -4.62 7.20
C THR A 142 -16.81 -3.26 7.18
N ASP A 143 -17.41 -2.24 7.77
CA ASP A 143 -16.84 -0.89 7.85
C ASP A 143 -15.43 -0.90 8.44
N LEU A 144 -15.19 -1.75 9.46
CA LEU A 144 -13.87 -1.91 10.06
C LEU A 144 -12.85 -2.52 9.08
N GLN A 145 -13.24 -3.52 8.31
CA GLN A 145 -12.38 -4.14 7.31
C GLN A 145 -12.04 -3.14 6.19
N VAL A 146 -13.06 -2.42 5.68
CA VAL A 146 -12.87 -1.39 4.65
C VAL A 146 -11.91 -0.31 5.14
N ALA A 147 -12.13 0.22 6.34
CA ALA A 147 -11.28 1.26 6.93
C ALA A 147 -9.84 0.75 7.15
N SER A 148 -9.67 -0.41 7.76
CA SER A 148 -8.35 -0.98 8.03
C SER A 148 -7.56 -1.26 6.75
N ASN A 149 -8.22 -1.82 5.74
CA ASN A 149 -7.57 -2.15 4.46
C ASN A 149 -7.21 -0.88 3.67
N ALA A 150 -8.07 0.15 3.66
CA ALA A 150 -7.79 1.42 3.00
C ALA A 150 -6.66 2.21 3.69
N LEU A 151 -6.50 2.07 5.00
CA LEU A 151 -5.42 2.73 5.76
C LEU A 151 -4.10 1.96 5.77
N ALA A 152 -4.11 0.68 5.40
CA ALA A 152 -2.90 -0.17 5.40
C ALA A 152 -1.72 0.40 4.59
N PRO A 153 -1.92 1.00 3.39
CA PRO A 153 -0.84 1.64 2.64
C PRO A 153 -0.16 2.77 3.39
N TYR A 154 -0.91 3.56 4.13
CA TYR A 154 -0.37 4.66 4.94
C TYR A 154 0.38 4.15 6.17
N ALA A 155 -0.13 3.11 6.84
CA ALA A 155 0.56 2.47 7.96
C ALA A 155 1.90 1.87 7.51
N ALA A 156 1.94 1.20 6.37
CA ALA A 156 3.17 0.66 5.79
C ALA A 156 4.18 1.77 5.44
N GLN A 157 3.72 2.89 4.89
CA GLN A 157 4.57 4.06 4.63
C GLN A 157 5.21 4.61 5.92
N VAL A 158 4.43 4.77 6.98
CA VAL A 158 4.94 5.26 8.28
C VAL A 158 6.01 4.34 8.83
N ILE A 159 5.83 3.02 8.75
CA ILE A 159 6.83 2.03 9.15
C ILE A 159 8.11 2.22 8.33
N GLY A 160 7.99 2.37 7.01
CA GLY A 160 9.12 2.61 6.12
C GLY A 160 9.86 3.90 6.44
N GLN A 161 9.15 4.99 6.67
CA GLN A 161 9.74 6.28 7.05
C GLN A 161 10.44 6.22 8.41
N GLN A 162 9.87 5.51 9.38
CA GLN A 162 10.41 5.45 10.72
C GLN A 162 11.64 4.54 10.84
N PHE A 163 11.66 3.42 10.13
CA PHE A 163 12.67 2.37 10.33
C PHE A 163 13.45 1.99 9.07
N GLY A 164 12.97 2.36 7.89
CA GLY A 164 13.49 1.83 6.62
C GLY A 164 14.64 2.65 6.04
N HIS A 165 14.90 3.86 6.52
CA HIS A 165 15.75 4.83 5.83
C HIS A 165 16.63 5.66 6.76
N GLY A 166 17.67 6.28 6.18
CA GLY A 166 18.56 7.20 6.87
C GLY A 166 19.60 6.50 7.76
N GLU A 167 20.31 7.32 8.57
CA GLU A 167 21.36 6.85 9.47
C GLU A 167 20.81 5.97 10.60
N ASP A 168 19.54 6.15 10.96
CA ASP A 168 18.84 5.40 12.01
C ASP A 168 18.08 4.17 11.47
N LYS A 169 18.41 3.71 10.27
CA LYS A 169 17.79 2.52 9.65
C LYS A 169 17.85 1.32 10.58
N ASN A 170 16.69 0.74 10.90
CA ASN A 170 16.56 -0.44 11.73
C ASN A 170 15.71 -1.50 11.02
N THR A 171 16.35 -2.31 10.19
CA THR A 171 15.69 -3.36 9.41
C THR A 171 14.92 -4.36 10.28
N ALA A 172 15.42 -4.67 11.47
CA ALA A 172 14.73 -5.59 12.39
C ALA A 172 13.43 -4.97 12.93
N ALA A 173 13.47 -3.70 13.38
CA ALA A 173 12.27 -2.99 13.83
C ALA A 173 11.26 -2.82 12.67
N GLN A 174 11.74 -2.54 11.46
CA GLN A 174 10.93 -2.45 10.25
C GLN A 174 10.18 -3.78 9.99
N MET A 175 10.91 -4.90 9.92
CA MET A 175 10.32 -6.22 9.68
C MET A 175 9.31 -6.62 10.76
N VAL A 176 9.62 -6.37 12.05
CA VAL A 176 8.70 -6.65 13.16
C VAL A 176 7.43 -5.80 13.02
N SER A 177 7.56 -4.51 12.72
CA SER A 177 6.41 -3.62 12.55
C SER A 177 5.53 -4.04 11.37
N HIS A 178 6.11 -4.45 10.24
CA HIS A 178 5.36 -5.00 9.11
C HIS A 178 4.72 -6.35 9.45
N ALA A 179 5.38 -7.20 10.23
CA ALA A 179 4.78 -8.45 10.70
C ALA A 179 3.55 -8.19 11.59
N ILE A 180 3.62 -7.21 12.48
CA ILE A 180 2.49 -6.81 13.34
C ILE A 180 1.36 -6.23 12.49
N LEU A 181 1.65 -5.33 11.56
CA LEU A 181 0.65 -4.77 10.63
C LEU A 181 -0.01 -5.88 9.80
N GLY A 182 0.78 -6.78 9.21
CA GLY A 182 0.28 -7.90 8.43
C GLY A 182 -0.59 -8.87 9.24
N ALA A 183 -0.18 -9.18 10.47
CA ALA A 183 -0.96 -10.00 11.39
C ALA A 183 -2.30 -9.34 11.75
N THR A 184 -2.29 -8.03 12.00
CA THR A 184 -3.51 -7.26 12.32
C THR A 184 -4.46 -7.23 11.13
N LEU A 185 -3.96 -6.96 9.93
CA LEU A 185 -4.79 -6.96 8.72
C LEU A 185 -5.40 -8.34 8.44
N ALA A 186 -4.62 -9.41 8.61
CA ALA A 186 -5.14 -10.77 8.47
C ALA A 186 -6.26 -11.04 9.50
N TYR A 187 -6.05 -10.68 10.77
CA TYR A 187 -7.05 -10.85 11.83
C TYR A 187 -8.35 -10.10 11.53
N VAL A 188 -8.27 -8.81 11.19
CA VAL A 188 -9.43 -7.98 10.88
C VAL A 188 -10.23 -8.53 9.70
N ASN A 189 -9.56 -9.12 8.72
CA ASN A 189 -10.18 -9.74 7.55
C ASN A 189 -10.62 -11.20 7.78
N GLY A 190 -10.55 -11.71 9.02
CA GLY A 190 -10.97 -13.08 9.35
C GLY A 190 -9.98 -14.16 8.95
N GLY A 191 -8.74 -13.77 8.62
CA GLY A 191 -7.64 -14.68 8.29
C GLY A 191 -6.78 -15.03 9.51
N ASN A 192 -5.76 -15.85 9.29
CA ASN A 192 -4.79 -16.24 10.30
C ASN A 192 -3.73 -15.13 10.49
N PRO A 193 -3.59 -14.54 11.71
CA PRO A 193 -2.58 -13.51 11.97
C PRO A 193 -1.14 -13.94 11.65
N ALA A 194 -0.78 -15.19 11.94
CA ALA A 194 0.55 -15.71 11.63
C ALA A 194 0.80 -15.76 10.11
N ALA A 195 -0.24 -16.05 9.31
CA ALA A 195 -0.16 -16.02 7.85
C ALA A 195 0.11 -14.59 7.32
N GLY A 196 -0.61 -13.60 7.83
CA GLY A 196 -0.39 -12.19 7.46
C GLY A 196 0.98 -11.68 7.87
N GLY A 197 1.40 -11.96 9.10
CA GLY A 197 2.71 -11.57 9.61
C GLY A 197 3.87 -12.20 8.84
N SER A 198 3.80 -13.50 8.57
CA SER A 198 4.83 -14.21 7.79
C SER A 198 4.91 -13.73 6.34
N ALA A 199 3.76 -13.41 5.73
CA ALA A 199 3.72 -12.88 4.39
C ALA A 199 4.39 -11.51 4.27
N ALA A 200 4.14 -10.60 5.21
CA ALA A 200 4.77 -9.28 5.24
C ALA A 200 6.30 -9.42 5.29
N VAL A 201 6.82 -10.25 6.20
CA VAL A 201 8.26 -10.48 6.34
C VAL A 201 8.85 -11.14 5.09
N ALA A 202 8.20 -12.18 4.55
CA ALA A 202 8.70 -12.88 3.38
C ALA A 202 8.74 -11.99 2.14
N SER A 203 7.70 -11.18 1.91
CA SER A 203 7.64 -10.25 0.79
C SER A 203 8.69 -9.16 0.91
N GLU A 204 8.90 -8.59 2.09
CA GLU A 204 9.90 -7.56 2.31
C GLU A 204 11.34 -8.08 2.19
N ALA A 205 11.61 -9.26 2.74
CA ALA A 205 12.91 -9.91 2.56
C ALA A 205 13.21 -10.22 1.09
N ALA A 206 12.21 -10.70 0.36
CA ALA A 206 12.33 -10.95 -1.09
C ALA A 206 12.51 -9.64 -1.88
N ALA A 207 11.76 -8.57 -1.54
CA ALA A 207 11.93 -7.26 -2.17
C ALA A 207 13.36 -6.73 -1.96
N THR A 208 13.88 -6.84 -0.75
CA THR A 208 15.27 -6.48 -0.44
C THR A 208 16.27 -7.30 -1.28
N TYR A 209 16.05 -8.60 -1.40
CA TYR A 209 16.90 -9.45 -2.22
C TYR A 209 16.89 -9.04 -3.69
N PHE A 210 15.72 -8.84 -4.29
CA PHE A 210 15.60 -8.48 -5.71
C PHE A 210 16.09 -7.07 -6.00
N THR A 211 15.81 -6.09 -5.16
CA THR A 211 16.31 -4.72 -5.35
C THR A 211 17.83 -4.66 -5.23
N ASN A 212 18.42 -5.43 -4.32
CA ASN A 212 19.88 -5.48 -4.12
C ASN A 212 20.65 -6.03 -5.34
N GLN A 213 19.98 -6.67 -6.32
CA GLN A 213 20.62 -7.04 -7.58
C GLN A 213 21.07 -5.80 -8.39
N TYR A 214 20.49 -4.63 -8.09
CA TYR A 214 20.78 -3.36 -8.77
C TYR A 214 21.65 -2.41 -7.93
N LYS A 215 22.08 -2.81 -6.72
CA LYS A 215 22.71 -1.91 -5.74
C LYS A 215 24.05 -1.30 -6.22
N ASP A 216 24.78 -2.02 -7.07
CA ASP A 216 26.09 -1.61 -7.55
C ASP A 216 25.99 -0.78 -8.85
N ASP A 217 24.78 -0.55 -9.37
CA ASP A 217 24.54 0.27 -10.54
C ASP A 217 24.44 1.74 -10.14
N ALA A 218 25.39 2.56 -10.59
CA ALA A 218 25.47 3.99 -10.27
C ALA A 218 24.20 4.78 -10.67
N ARG A 219 23.42 4.27 -11.64
CA ARG A 219 22.15 4.89 -12.06
C ARG A 219 21.08 4.92 -10.96
N TYR A 220 21.20 4.04 -9.99
CA TYR A 220 20.23 3.89 -8.89
C TYR A 220 20.85 4.24 -7.52
N GLN A 221 21.93 5.04 -7.54
CA GLN A 221 22.59 5.54 -6.35
C GLN A 221 22.41 7.06 -6.24
N ASN A 222 22.42 7.58 -5.00
CA ASN A 222 22.49 9.00 -4.75
C ASN A 222 23.92 9.54 -4.92
N GLU A 223 24.10 10.85 -4.71
CA GLU A 223 25.40 11.55 -4.80
C GLU A 223 26.46 10.97 -3.82
N LYS A 224 26.04 10.27 -2.78
CA LYS A 224 26.93 9.62 -1.79
C LYS A 224 27.26 8.17 -2.16
N GLY A 225 26.77 7.66 -3.29
CA GLY A 225 26.94 6.25 -3.71
C GLY A 225 26.01 5.27 -2.97
N GLU A 226 24.97 5.75 -2.27
CA GLU A 226 24.01 4.92 -1.58
C GLU A 226 22.90 4.47 -2.55
N PHE A 227 22.58 3.19 -2.55
CA PHE A 227 21.54 2.63 -3.39
C PHE A 227 20.15 3.13 -2.95
N ILE A 228 19.37 3.63 -3.90
CA ILE A 228 18.02 4.13 -3.70
C ILE A 228 17.04 3.28 -4.53
N PRO A 229 16.32 2.32 -3.94
CA PRO A 229 15.41 1.42 -4.66
C PRO A 229 14.35 2.17 -5.48
N ASN A 230 13.94 3.35 -5.05
CA ASN A 230 12.93 4.15 -5.75
C ASN A 230 13.41 4.76 -7.08
N LEU A 231 14.72 4.79 -7.33
CA LEU A 231 15.29 5.19 -8.62
C LEU A 231 15.18 4.08 -9.69
N LEU A 232 14.80 2.86 -9.31
CA LEU A 232 14.55 1.79 -10.25
C LEU A 232 13.42 2.16 -11.22
N PRO A 233 13.48 1.74 -12.48
CA PRO A 233 12.40 1.92 -13.45
C PRO A 233 11.07 1.33 -12.95
N GLU A 234 9.94 1.94 -13.29
CA GLU A 234 8.62 1.52 -12.83
C GLU A 234 8.24 0.09 -13.25
N ASP A 235 8.71 -0.36 -14.41
CA ASP A 235 8.53 -1.74 -14.88
C ASP A 235 9.31 -2.73 -14.02
N VAL A 236 10.53 -2.39 -13.59
CA VAL A 236 11.33 -3.21 -12.66
C VAL A 236 10.67 -3.26 -11.28
N LYS A 237 10.21 -2.11 -10.75
CA LYS A 237 9.47 -2.06 -9.49
C LYS A 237 8.20 -2.91 -9.55
N THR A 238 7.47 -2.85 -10.67
CA THR A 238 6.27 -3.65 -10.89
C THR A 238 6.57 -5.15 -10.87
N GLN A 239 7.63 -5.59 -11.56
CA GLN A 239 8.05 -7.00 -11.56
C GLN A 239 8.44 -7.48 -10.16
N ILE A 240 9.20 -6.68 -9.41
CA ILE A 240 9.59 -6.99 -8.02
C ILE A 240 8.34 -7.09 -7.13
N ARG A 241 7.43 -6.13 -7.21
CA ARG A 241 6.15 -6.16 -6.47
C ARG A 241 5.35 -7.43 -6.75
N ASP A 242 5.15 -7.77 -8.03
CA ASP A 242 4.31 -8.92 -8.40
C ASP A 242 4.93 -10.24 -7.92
N LEU A 243 6.25 -10.37 -8.05
CA LEU A 243 6.98 -11.54 -7.57
C LEU A 243 6.94 -11.65 -6.04
N THR A 244 7.14 -10.56 -5.33
CA THR A 244 7.10 -10.54 -3.86
C THR A 244 5.69 -10.74 -3.32
N THR A 245 4.66 -10.28 -4.03
CA THR A 245 3.25 -10.58 -3.74
C THR A 245 3.00 -12.09 -3.81
N ALA A 246 3.48 -12.75 -4.85
CA ALA A 246 3.37 -14.21 -4.98
C ALA A 246 4.12 -14.94 -3.85
N ILE A 247 5.32 -14.50 -3.49
CA ILE A 247 6.10 -15.06 -2.38
C ILE A 247 5.34 -14.90 -1.04
N GLY A 248 4.76 -13.71 -0.78
CA GLY A 248 3.93 -13.48 0.38
C GLY A 248 2.71 -14.38 0.44
N ALA A 249 2.02 -14.56 -0.69
CA ALA A 249 0.87 -15.45 -0.79
C ALA A 249 1.25 -16.92 -0.49
N VAL A 250 2.38 -17.40 -1.02
CA VAL A 250 2.87 -18.75 -0.73
C VAL A 250 3.24 -18.91 0.75
N ALA A 251 4.00 -17.96 1.30
CA ALA A 251 4.40 -17.99 2.71
C ALA A 251 3.17 -17.99 3.65
N GLY A 252 2.23 -17.07 3.44
CA GLY A 252 1.03 -16.99 4.25
C GLY A 252 0.06 -18.14 4.02
N GLY A 253 -0.07 -18.63 2.79
CA GLY A 253 -0.86 -19.79 2.47
C GLY A 253 -0.36 -21.06 3.15
N THR A 254 0.97 -21.23 3.21
CA THR A 254 1.60 -22.37 3.89
C THR A 254 1.40 -22.28 5.41
N VAL A 255 1.57 -21.10 6.02
CA VAL A 255 1.39 -20.89 7.47
C VAL A 255 -0.08 -20.95 7.87
N GLY A 256 -0.97 -20.40 7.05
CA GLY A 256 -2.41 -20.34 7.33
C GLY A 256 -3.20 -21.55 6.86
N ASP A 257 -2.57 -22.48 6.15
CA ASP A 257 -3.15 -23.74 5.64
C ASP A 257 -4.48 -23.55 4.88
N SER A 258 -4.58 -22.48 4.07
CA SER A 258 -5.75 -22.26 3.22
C SER A 258 -5.49 -21.29 2.08
N ALA A 259 -6.24 -21.43 0.98
CA ALA A 259 -6.24 -20.50 -0.15
C ALA A 259 -6.72 -19.09 0.26
N PHE A 260 -7.64 -19.00 1.21
CA PHE A 260 -8.11 -17.73 1.77
C PHE A 260 -6.98 -16.97 2.48
N ASN A 261 -6.20 -17.67 3.34
CA ASN A 261 -5.04 -17.07 3.97
C ASN A 261 -3.95 -16.68 2.96
N ALA A 262 -3.75 -17.46 1.90
CA ALA A 262 -2.82 -17.12 0.81
C ALA A 262 -3.24 -15.83 0.10
N GLN A 263 -4.53 -15.62 -0.15
CA GLN A 263 -5.05 -14.42 -0.78
C GLN A 263 -4.83 -13.18 0.10
N ILE A 264 -5.20 -13.23 1.38
CA ILE A 264 -4.95 -12.13 2.33
C ILE A 264 -3.46 -11.86 2.43
N ALA A 265 -2.65 -12.88 2.54
CA ALA A 265 -1.20 -12.81 2.65
C ALA A 265 -0.55 -12.13 1.43
N GLY A 266 -1.04 -12.42 0.22
CA GLY A 266 -0.58 -11.74 -1.00
C GLY A 266 -0.84 -10.24 -0.95
N VAL A 267 -2.04 -9.82 -0.56
CA VAL A 267 -2.39 -8.39 -0.42
C VAL A 267 -1.53 -7.69 0.64
N VAL A 268 -1.32 -8.35 1.79
CA VAL A 268 -0.45 -7.83 2.86
C VAL A 268 0.99 -7.66 2.38
N GLY A 269 1.53 -8.67 1.68
CA GLY A 269 2.88 -8.63 1.13
C GLY A 269 3.04 -7.53 0.07
N GLN A 270 2.08 -7.39 -0.84
CA GLN A 270 2.05 -6.32 -1.82
C GLN A 270 2.09 -4.94 -1.16
N ASN A 271 1.24 -4.72 -0.16
CA ASN A 271 1.16 -3.46 0.56
C ASN A 271 2.48 -3.10 1.26
N ALA A 272 3.14 -4.06 1.87
CA ALA A 272 4.45 -3.85 2.50
C ALA A 272 5.50 -3.38 1.48
N VAL A 273 5.57 -4.01 0.32
CA VAL A 273 6.57 -3.71 -0.72
C VAL A 273 6.30 -2.37 -1.40
N GLU A 274 5.06 -2.11 -1.84
CA GLU A 274 4.71 -0.87 -2.55
C GLU A 274 4.92 0.39 -1.70
N ASN A 275 4.55 0.33 -0.43
CA ASN A 275 4.51 1.52 0.42
C ASN A 275 5.71 1.66 1.35
N ASN A 276 6.59 0.66 1.40
CA ASN A 276 7.83 0.69 2.17
C ASN A 276 9.06 0.64 1.27
N GLY A 277 9.21 -0.41 0.45
CA GLY A 277 10.41 -0.62 -0.37
C GLY A 277 10.63 0.45 -1.43
N PHE A 278 9.54 1.00 -1.98
CA PHE A 278 9.57 2.01 -3.05
C PHE A 278 9.02 3.36 -2.62
N SER A 279 8.77 3.57 -1.33
CA SER A 279 8.30 4.86 -0.81
C SER A 279 9.31 5.98 -1.13
N ILE A 280 8.81 7.10 -1.62
CA ILE A 280 9.63 8.28 -1.87
C ILE A 280 9.88 8.96 -0.53
N ILE A 281 11.15 9.05 -0.15
CA ILE A 281 11.57 9.83 1.00
C ILE A 281 11.89 11.23 0.49
N ASP A 282 11.19 12.20 1.03
CA ASP A 282 11.67 13.56 0.97
C ASP A 282 12.88 13.64 1.92
N GLU A 283 14.10 13.82 1.35
CA GLU A 283 15.33 13.99 2.15
C GLU A 283 15.21 15.16 3.14
N ASN A 284 14.28 16.10 2.89
CA ASN A 284 13.96 17.20 3.79
C ASN A 284 13.06 16.77 4.96
N TYR A 285 12.25 15.70 4.83
CA TYR A 285 11.37 15.27 5.90
C TYR A 285 12.15 14.78 7.14
N GLY A 286 13.23 14.04 6.94
CA GLY A 286 14.13 13.63 8.01
C GLY A 286 14.84 14.81 8.69
N LYS A 287 15.14 15.89 7.95
CA LYS A 287 15.71 17.13 8.50
C LYS A 287 14.68 17.91 9.31
N VAL A 288 13.46 18.05 8.81
CA VAL A 288 12.36 18.75 9.51
C VAL A 288 12.01 18.06 10.83
N VAL A 289 11.99 16.72 10.86
CA VAL A 289 11.73 15.98 12.11
C VAL A 289 12.92 16.07 13.07
N LYS A 290 14.17 16.10 12.58
CA LYS A 290 15.35 16.29 13.42
C LYS A 290 15.48 17.74 13.94
N GLU A 291 15.11 18.74 13.14
CA GLU A 291 15.09 20.15 13.57
C GLU A 291 13.97 20.42 14.58
N ASN A 292 12.79 19.85 14.40
CA ASN A 292 11.69 19.94 15.37
C ASN A 292 11.96 19.21 16.70
N LYS A 293 12.85 18.20 16.72
CA LYS A 293 13.32 17.58 17.98
C LYS A 293 14.37 18.43 18.72
N LYS A 294 15.03 19.37 18.05
CA LYS A 294 16.03 20.27 18.66
C LYS A 294 15.45 21.59 19.15
N GLU A 295 14.32 22.03 18.64
CA GLU A 295 13.62 23.18 19.17
C GLU A 295 12.67 22.74 20.27
N ASN A 296 13.08 22.98 21.54
CA ASN A 296 12.19 23.05 22.69
C ASN A 296 11.15 24.15 22.43
N TRP A 297 10.08 23.79 21.72
CA TRP A 297 8.95 24.68 21.50
C TRP A 297 8.10 24.70 22.77
N SER A 298 8.48 25.56 23.72
CA SER A 298 7.63 25.91 24.86
C SER A 298 6.81 27.13 24.49
N CYS A 299 5.54 26.93 24.20
CA CYS A 299 4.60 28.05 24.12
C CYS A 299 4.45 28.65 25.51
N PRO A 300 4.72 29.95 25.73
CA PRO A 300 4.54 30.57 27.03
C PRO A 300 3.06 30.46 27.44
N THR A 301 2.82 30.07 28.68
CA THR A 301 1.47 29.99 29.26
C THR A 301 0.74 31.34 29.07
N GLY A 302 -0.36 31.31 28.31
CA GLY A 302 -1.22 32.46 28.05
C GLY A 302 -1.20 33.02 26.62
N TYR A 303 -0.41 32.45 25.70
CA TYR A 303 -0.41 32.86 24.29
C TYR A 303 -0.95 31.75 23.38
N ILE A 304 -1.86 32.13 22.47
CA ILE A 304 -2.27 31.27 21.35
C ILE A 304 -1.17 31.38 20.30
N CYS A 305 -0.26 30.42 20.28
CA CYS A 305 0.76 30.35 19.24
C CYS A 305 0.13 29.85 17.94
N PRO A 306 0.30 30.55 16.80
CA PRO A 306 -0.14 30.03 15.52
C PRO A 306 0.64 28.74 15.23
N ILE A 307 -0.10 27.65 15.06
CA ILE A 307 0.48 26.41 14.53
C ILE A 307 0.97 26.75 13.13
N PRO A 308 2.26 26.51 12.79
CA PRO A 308 2.74 26.69 11.41
C PRO A 308 1.76 26.04 10.46
N GLU A 309 1.36 26.74 9.40
CA GLU A 309 0.44 26.17 8.40
C GLU A 309 1.11 24.94 7.79
N LYS A 310 0.75 23.76 8.32
CA LYS A 310 1.08 22.49 7.69
C LYS A 310 0.27 22.37 6.42
N THR A 311 0.91 21.89 5.36
CA THR A 311 0.22 21.59 4.11
C THR A 311 -0.95 20.66 4.37
N LEU A 312 -1.99 20.73 3.56
CA LEU A 312 -3.21 19.91 3.72
C LEU A 312 -2.88 18.39 3.84
N GLY A 313 -1.83 17.93 3.12
CA GLY A 313 -1.33 16.55 3.16
C GLY A 313 -0.78 16.15 4.53
N GLU A 314 -0.01 17.03 5.20
CA GLU A 314 0.56 16.74 6.53
C GLU A 314 -0.53 16.69 7.61
N LYS A 315 -1.55 17.57 7.54
CA LYS A 315 -2.70 17.53 8.45
C LYS A 315 -3.50 16.25 8.29
N THR A 316 -3.71 15.81 7.04
CA THR A 316 -4.42 14.56 6.74
C THR A 316 -3.64 13.34 7.24
N LEU A 317 -2.32 13.32 7.08
CA LEU A 317 -1.46 12.23 7.54
C LEU A 317 -1.47 12.09 9.07
N LEU A 318 -1.42 13.21 9.82
CA LEU A 318 -1.51 13.20 11.29
C LEU A 318 -2.86 12.66 11.79
N VAL A 319 -3.97 13.08 11.17
CA VAL A 319 -5.31 12.61 11.54
C VAL A 319 -5.46 11.12 11.21
N ILE A 320 -4.95 10.67 10.07
CA ILE A 320 -4.99 9.26 9.67
C ILE A 320 -4.14 8.41 10.63
N ASN A 321 -2.94 8.88 11.01
CA ASN A 321 -2.07 8.16 11.94
C ASN A 321 -2.71 7.98 13.32
N ASP A 322 -3.28 9.05 13.88
CA ASP A 322 -3.96 8.99 15.18
C ASP A 322 -5.20 8.09 15.12
N LEU A 323 -5.99 8.21 14.06
CA LEU A 323 -7.17 7.38 13.82
C LEU A 323 -6.79 5.90 13.66
N THR A 324 -5.71 5.60 12.91
CA THR A 324 -5.23 4.23 12.69
C THR A 324 -4.74 3.59 13.99
N ILE A 325 -3.97 4.33 14.80
CA ILE A 325 -3.45 3.84 16.09
C ILE A 325 -4.61 3.59 17.06
N ARG A 326 -5.59 4.48 17.13
CA ARG A 326 -6.79 4.30 17.97
C ARG A 326 -7.62 3.09 17.55
N GLN A 327 -7.83 2.89 16.24
CA GLN A 327 -8.58 1.75 15.73
C GLN A 327 -7.85 0.43 15.95
N LEU A 328 -6.53 0.39 15.77
CA LEU A 328 -5.70 -0.78 16.06
C LEU A 328 -5.70 -1.10 17.55
N ALA A 329 -5.57 -0.10 18.43
CA ALA A 329 -5.63 -0.27 19.88
C ALA A 329 -7.01 -0.81 20.31
N ALA A 330 -8.09 -0.24 19.79
CA ALA A 330 -9.46 -0.69 20.08
C ALA A 330 -9.69 -2.13 19.59
N ALA A 331 -9.21 -2.49 18.39
CA ALA A 331 -9.33 -3.84 17.85
C ALA A 331 -8.53 -4.89 18.66
N MET A 332 -7.43 -4.47 19.30
CA MET A 332 -6.61 -5.31 20.18
C MET A 332 -7.09 -5.30 21.64
N GLY A 333 -8.15 -4.57 21.98
CA GLY A 333 -8.64 -4.41 23.35
C GLY A 333 -7.68 -3.65 24.28
N ALA A 334 -6.80 -2.82 23.69
CA ALA A 334 -5.86 -1.98 24.42
C ALA A 334 -6.41 -0.54 24.52
N GLU A 335 -6.25 0.09 25.70
CA GLU A 335 -6.51 1.51 25.88
C GLU A 335 -5.35 2.31 25.25
N TYR A 336 -5.67 3.22 24.32
CA TYR A 336 -4.69 4.14 23.73
C TYR A 336 -4.77 5.47 24.44
N ASP A 337 -3.70 5.84 25.15
CA ASP A 337 -3.52 7.15 25.76
C ASP A 337 -2.55 7.98 24.88
N PRO A 338 -3.05 9.02 24.19
CA PRO A 338 -2.18 9.92 23.43
C PRO A 338 -1.44 10.85 24.40
N VAL A 339 -0.12 10.65 24.55
CA VAL A 339 0.77 11.59 25.25
C VAL A 339 1.09 12.79 24.36
#